data_108cea85f4d9886bfe0c44e16ebb3c2a
#
_entry.id   108cea85f4d9886bfe0c44e16ebb3c2a
#
_cell.length_a   1.000
_cell.length_b   1.000
_cell.length_c   1.000
_cell.angle_alpha   90.00
_cell.angle_beta   90.00
_cell.angle_gamma   90.00
#
_symmetry.space_group_name_H-M   'P 1'
#
loop_
_entity.id
_entity.type
_entity.pdbx_description
1 polymer ?
#
loop_
_entity_poly.entity_id
_entity_poly.type
_entity_poly.pdbx_seq_one_letter_code
_entity_poly.pdbx_strand_id
1 'polypeptide(L)'
;MDNSIAKFVRGGMSYKDAFFKTKEEIALTGASEHHTGLAVDIVEKNHQGLDKSQASTKEAIWLNEHAAEYGFILRFPQDKVAITGISYESWHFRYVGEEAAKFMKENNLCLEEFVELAKAQQEQEALKEAEME
;
A
#
# COMPACT_ATOMS: atom_id res chain seq x y z
N MET A 1 -7.15 10.59 -2.34
CA MET A 1 -7.86 9.42 -2.06
C MET A 1 -6.90 8.47 -1.38
N ASP A 2 -7.19 7.99 -0.37
CA ASP A 2 -6.47 6.84 -0.08
C ASP A 2 -6.99 5.77 -1.02
N ASN A 3 -6.14 5.24 -1.81
CA ASN A 3 -6.53 4.20 -2.73
C ASN A 3 -6.60 2.86 -2.05
N SER A 4 -6.71 2.85 -0.77
CA SER A 4 -6.91 1.62 -0.05
C SER A 4 -8.25 1.05 -0.43
N ILE A 5 -8.28 -0.24 -0.70
CA ILE A 5 -9.53 -0.96 -0.95
C ILE A 5 -10.45 -0.83 0.26
N ALA A 6 -9.90 -0.91 1.46
CA ALA A 6 -10.68 -0.75 2.69
C ALA A 6 -11.35 0.61 2.79
N LYS A 7 -10.69 1.69 2.38
CA LYS A 7 -11.29 3.02 2.39
C LYS A 7 -12.48 3.12 1.45
N PHE A 8 -12.35 2.61 0.24
CA PHE A 8 -13.44 2.64 -0.73
C PHE A 8 -14.62 1.80 -0.27
N VAL A 9 -14.36 0.66 0.34
CA VAL A 9 -15.41 -0.19 0.90
C VAL A 9 -16.12 0.53 2.04
N ARG A 10 -15.39 1.19 2.95
CA ARG A 10 -15.99 1.97 4.04
C ARG A 10 -16.81 3.15 3.55
N GLY A 11 -16.46 3.72 2.41
CA GLY A 11 -17.23 4.78 1.77
C GLY A 11 -18.47 4.30 1.05
N GLY A 12 -18.86 3.03 1.20
CA GLY A 12 -20.03 2.45 0.57
C GLY A 12 -19.75 1.83 -0.79
N MET A 13 -18.51 1.81 -1.23
CA MET A 13 -18.10 1.18 -2.48
C MET A 13 -17.94 -0.31 -2.29
N SER A 14 -18.38 -1.12 -3.27
CA SER A 14 -18.17 -2.57 -3.22
C SER A 14 -16.67 -2.89 -3.28
N TYR A 15 -16.30 -4.06 -2.81
CA TYR A 15 -14.91 -4.51 -2.88
C TYR A 15 -14.36 -4.49 -4.31
N LYS A 16 -15.20 -4.88 -5.26
CA LYS A 16 -14.91 -4.85 -6.69
C LYS A 16 -14.58 -3.43 -7.17
N ASP A 17 -15.46 -2.49 -6.86
CA ASP A 17 -15.28 -1.09 -7.28
C ASP A 17 -14.07 -0.46 -6.61
N ALA A 18 -13.84 -0.79 -5.34
CA ALA A 18 -12.66 -0.34 -4.62
C ALA A 18 -11.37 -0.84 -5.25
N PHE A 19 -11.34 -2.09 -5.69
CA PHE A 19 -10.18 -2.67 -6.40
C PHE A 19 -9.91 -1.94 -7.70
N PHE A 20 -10.93 -1.73 -8.52
CA PHE A 20 -10.78 -1.03 -9.80
C PHE A 20 -10.38 0.42 -9.60
N LYS A 21 -10.93 1.09 -8.61
CA LYS A 21 -10.57 2.46 -8.29
C LYS A 21 -9.11 2.57 -7.89
N THR A 22 -8.64 1.67 -7.05
CA THR A 22 -7.24 1.60 -6.63
C THR A 22 -6.31 1.37 -7.82
N LYS A 23 -6.66 0.41 -8.67
CA LYS A 23 -5.90 0.09 -9.87
C LYS A 23 -5.85 1.26 -10.86
N GLU A 24 -6.98 1.93 -11.07
CA GLU A 24 -7.08 3.10 -11.94
C GLU A 24 -6.15 4.22 -11.46
N GLU A 25 -6.14 4.50 -10.17
CA GLU A 25 -5.28 5.53 -9.61
C GLU A 25 -3.80 5.22 -9.78
N ILE A 26 -3.41 3.98 -9.57
CA ILE A 26 -2.03 3.54 -9.78
C ILE A 26 -1.65 3.72 -11.25
N ALA A 27 -2.54 3.35 -12.17
CA ALA A 27 -2.30 3.47 -13.60
C ALA A 27 -2.22 4.92 -14.08
N LEU A 28 -3.07 5.80 -13.54
CA LEU A 28 -3.14 7.19 -13.95
C LEU A 28 -1.94 8.02 -13.50
N THR A 29 -1.28 7.62 -12.43
CA THR A 29 -0.14 8.39 -11.90
C THR A 29 1.14 8.20 -12.72
N GLY A 30 1.22 7.16 -13.54
CA GLY A 30 2.38 6.91 -14.39
C GLY A 30 3.64 6.62 -13.57
N ALA A 31 4.64 7.51 -13.62
CA ALA A 31 5.96 7.26 -13.08
C ALA A 31 6.08 7.42 -11.56
N SER A 32 5.19 8.18 -10.88
CA SER A 32 5.31 8.41 -9.44
C SER A 32 3.96 8.46 -8.75
N GLU A 33 3.83 7.68 -7.69
CA GLU A 33 2.62 7.70 -6.86
C GLU A 33 2.51 8.93 -5.95
N HIS A 34 3.56 9.75 -5.84
CA HIS A 34 3.48 11.04 -5.16
C HIS A 34 2.44 11.96 -5.79
N HIS A 35 2.20 11.81 -7.09
CA HIS A 35 1.20 12.59 -7.81
C HIS A 35 -0.24 12.33 -7.34
N THR A 36 -0.48 11.21 -6.66
CA THR A 36 -1.80 10.90 -6.10
C THR A 36 -2.12 11.68 -4.83
N GLY A 37 -1.09 12.22 -4.17
CA GLY A 37 -1.21 12.76 -2.82
C GLY A 37 -1.29 11.71 -1.73
N LEU A 38 -1.07 10.43 -2.06
CA LEU A 38 -1.18 9.29 -1.14
C LEU A 38 0.18 8.80 -0.64
N ALA A 39 1.26 9.24 -1.26
CA ALA A 39 2.61 8.84 -0.90
C ALA A 39 3.40 10.01 -0.33
N VAL A 40 4.18 9.73 0.69
CA VAL A 40 5.04 10.74 1.33
C VAL A 40 6.41 10.13 1.62
N ASP A 41 7.43 10.96 1.55
CA ASP A 41 8.76 10.61 2.02
C ASP A 41 8.93 11.16 3.43
N ILE A 42 9.24 10.29 4.37
CA ILE A 42 9.41 10.66 5.78
C ILE A 42 10.85 10.40 6.19
N VAL A 43 11.51 11.47 6.62
CA VAL A 43 12.91 11.44 6.98
C VAL A 43 13.14 12.09 8.35
N GLU A 44 14.26 11.78 8.98
CA GLU A 44 14.67 12.42 10.23
C GLU A 44 15.04 13.88 9.95
N LYS A 45 14.64 14.79 10.86
CA LYS A 45 14.78 16.25 10.69
C LYS A 45 16.21 16.68 10.38
N ASN A 46 17.18 16.07 11.03
CA ASN A 46 18.59 16.41 10.87
C ASN A 46 19.34 15.49 9.89
N HIS A 47 18.63 14.56 9.25
CA HIS A 47 19.19 13.61 8.30
C HIS A 47 18.20 13.43 7.15
N GLN A 48 18.26 14.35 6.19
CA GLN A 48 17.24 14.42 5.12
C GLN A 48 17.65 13.74 3.82
N GLY A 49 18.82 13.11 3.78
CA GLY A 49 19.25 12.37 2.61
C GLY A 49 18.41 11.11 2.37
N LEU A 50 18.00 10.87 1.12
CA LEU A 50 17.26 9.69 0.73
C LEU A 50 18.23 8.56 0.38
N ASP A 51 18.87 7.99 1.39
CA ASP A 51 19.85 6.93 1.23
C ASP A 51 19.70 5.86 2.31
N LYS A 52 20.55 4.84 2.28
CA LYS A 52 20.45 3.69 3.18
C LYS A 52 20.54 4.06 4.67
N SER A 53 21.16 5.19 5.00
CA SER A 53 21.31 5.59 6.39
C SER A 53 19.99 6.01 7.05
N GLN A 54 18.95 6.34 6.26
CA GLN A 54 17.62 6.64 6.80
C GLN A 54 17.04 5.45 7.58
N ALA A 55 17.32 4.23 7.17
CA ALA A 55 16.77 3.03 7.81
C ALA A 55 17.16 2.88 9.26
N SER A 56 18.29 3.44 9.68
CA SER A 56 18.77 3.37 11.06
C SER A 56 18.36 4.56 11.92
N THR A 57 17.62 5.53 11.39
CA THR A 57 17.11 6.63 12.20
C THR A 57 16.02 6.15 13.16
N LYS A 58 15.87 6.84 14.28
CA LYS A 58 14.79 6.54 15.24
C LYS A 58 13.42 6.64 14.60
N GLU A 59 13.24 7.62 13.74
CA GLU A 59 11.99 7.86 13.02
C GLU A 59 11.65 6.70 12.12
N ALA A 60 12.60 6.21 11.34
CA ALA A 60 12.39 5.07 10.45
C ALA A 60 12.05 3.79 11.23
N ILE A 61 12.75 3.54 12.33
CA ILE A 61 12.49 2.38 13.19
C ILE A 61 11.08 2.46 13.78
N TRP A 62 10.69 3.63 14.29
CA TRP A 62 9.35 3.85 14.83
C TRP A 62 8.28 3.64 13.76
N LEU A 63 8.49 4.19 12.57
CA LEU A 63 7.53 4.06 11.47
C LEU A 63 7.35 2.61 11.02
N ASN A 64 8.42 1.83 10.98
CA ASN A 64 8.30 0.41 10.65
C ASN A 64 7.38 -0.34 11.61
N GLU A 65 7.38 0.05 12.88
CA GLU A 65 6.55 -0.59 13.89
C GLU A 65 5.12 -0.05 13.91
N HIS A 66 4.92 1.24 13.61
CA HIS A 66 3.66 1.94 13.90
C HIS A 66 2.93 2.51 12.70
N ALA A 67 3.54 2.58 11.53
CA ALA A 67 2.90 3.23 10.37
C ALA A 67 1.54 2.62 10.01
N ALA A 68 1.40 1.30 10.17
CA ALA A 68 0.16 0.61 9.85
C ALA A 68 -1.01 1.06 10.72
N GLU A 69 -0.75 1.47 11.96
CA GLU A 69 -1.78 1.98 12.87
C GLU A 69 -2.44 3.25 12.32
N TYR A 70 -1.72 3.97 11.49
CA TYR A 70 -2.17 5.23 10.86
C TYR A 70 -2.56 5.06 9.40
N GLY A 71 -2.60 3.83 8.91
CA GLY A 71 -3.02 3.52 7.55
C GLY A 71 -1.92 3.58 6.50
N PHE A 72 -0.65 3.64 6.91
CA PHE A 72 0.48 3.70 6.00
C PHE A 72 1.25 2.40 5.94
N ILE A 73 1.81 2.11 4.77
CA ILE A 73 2.74 0.99 4.57
C ILE A 73 4.08 1.51 4.09
N LEU A 74 5.13 0.77 4.39
CA LEU A 74 6.41 0.95 3.74
C LEU A 74 6.27 0.40 2.32
N ARG A 75 6.26 1.29 1.32
CA ARG A 75 5.87 0.94 -0.04
C ARG A 75 6.85 -0.01 -0.74
N PHE A 76 8.14 0.19 -0.51
CA PHE A 76 9.21 -0.56 -1.18
C PHE A 76 10.14 -1.21 -0.16
N PRO A 77 9.67 -2.29 0.51
CA PRO A 77 10.46 -2.94 1.55
C PRO A 77 11.61 -3.76 0.98
N GLN A 78 12.61 -4.01 1.81
CA GLN A 78 13.84 -4.68 1.41
C GLN A 78 13.61 -6.13 0.94
N ASP A 79 12.68 -6.84 1.55
CA ASP A 79 12.39 -8.24 1.25
C ASP A 79 11.44 -8.41 0.06
N LYS A 80 10.98 -7.34 -0.57
CA LYS A 80 10.02 -7.40 -1.66
C LYS A 80 10.53 -6.82 -2.98
N VAL A 81 11.80 -6.54 -3.10
CA VAL A 81 12.41 -5.94 -4.30
C VAL A 81 12.09 -6.74 -5.56
N ALA A 82 12.11 -8.06 -5.48
CA ALA A 82 11.81 -8.92 -6.61
C ALA A 82 10.36 -8.80 -7.09
N ILE A 83 9.44 -8.39 -6.21
CA ILE A 83 8.02 -8.24 -6.51
C ILE A 83 7.70 -6.82 -6.97
N THR A 84 8.21 -5.82 -6.25
CA THR A 84 7.93 -4.41 -6.55
C THR A 84 8.71 -3.91 -7.76
N GLY A 85 9.86 -4.49 -8.02
CA GLY A 85 10.79 -4.01 -9.04
C GLY A 85 11.55 -2.74 -8.65
N ILE A 86 11.39 -2.29 -7.40
CA ILE A 86 12.00 -1.06 -6.89
C ILE A 86 12.93 -1.40 -5.73
N SER A 87 14.10 -0.79 -5.72
CA SER A 87 15.05 -0.94 -4.61
C SER A 87 14.45 -0.49 -3.29
N TYR A 88 14.94 -1.04 -2.20
CA TYR A 88 14.49 -0.69 -0.86
C TYR A 88 14.56 0.81 -0.60
N GLU A 89 13.44 1.39 -0.18
CA GLU A 89 13.34 2.80 0.21
C GLU A 89 12.72 2.89 1.59
N SER A 90 13.54 3.11 2.60
CA SER A 90 13.09 3.15 4.00
C SER A 90 12.25 4.39 4.34
N TRP A 91 12.20 5.36 3.46
CA TRP A 91 11.53 6.65 3.67
C TRP A 91 10.18 6.77 2.96
N HIS A 92 9.88 5.90 1.99
CA HIS A 92 8.72 6.06 1.12
C HIS A 92 7.52 5.30 1.66
N PHE A 93 6.52 6.03 2.12
CA PHE A 93 5.29 5.48 2.70
C PHE A 93 4.09 5.77 1.83
N ARG A 94 3.21 4.81 1.73
CA ARG A 94 1.97 4.91 0.98
C ARG A 94 0.78 4.76 1.90
N TYR A 95 -0.18 5.70 1.83
CA TYR A 95 -1.43 5.56 2.55
C TYR A 95 -2.35 4.56 1.85
N VAL A 96 -2.81 3.57 2.57
CA VAL A 96 -3.73 2.54 2.06
C VAL A 96 -4.95 2.34 2.97
N GLY A 97 -5.02 3.10 4.06
CA GLY A 97 -6.08 2.96 5.06
C GLY A 97 -5.68 1.99 6.18
N GLU A 98 -6.28 2.17 7.34
CA GLU A 98 -5.88 1.44 8.54
C GLU A 98 -6.11 -0.07 8.43
N GLU A 99 -7.26 -0.49 7.92
CA GLU A 99 -7.59 -1.92 7.81
C GLU A 99 -6.65 -2.65 6.85
N ALA A 100 -6.43 -2.07 5.67
CA ALA A 100 -5.54 -2.65 4.68
C ALA A 100 -4.10 -2.65 5.17
N ALA A 101 -3.65 -1.57 5.79
CA ALA A 101 -2.27 -1.46 6.29
C ALA A 101 -1.99 -2.51 7.36
N LYS A 102 -2.90 -2.69 8.29
CA LYS A 102 -2.76 -3.70 9.36
C LYS A 102 -2.75 -5.10 8.80
N PHE A 103 -3.64 -5.39 7.88
CA PHE A 103 -3.70 -6.69 7.21
C PHE A 103 -2.39 -6.98 6.47
N MET A 104 -1.89 -6.02 5.70
CA MET A 104 -0.65 -6.17 4.95
C MET A 104 0.54 -6.39 5.89
N LYS A 105 0.60 -5.67 7.00
CA LYS A 105 1.66 -5.83 7.99
C LYS A 105 1.62 -7.21 8.64
N GLU A 106 0.45 -7.66 9.08
CA GLU A 106 0.28 -8.97 9.73
C GLU A 106 0.67 -10.13 8.81
N ASN A 107 0.45 -9.98 7.51
CA ASN A 107 0.72 -11.03 6.52
C ASN A 107 1.99 -10.79 5.71
N ASN A 108 2.75 -9.77 6.05
CA ASN A 108 3.98 -9.37 5.36
C ASN A 108 3.77 -9.24 3.85
N LEU A 109 2.79 -8.42 3.45
CA LEU A 109 2.45 -8.20 2.05
C LEU A 109 2.89 -6.81 1.60
N CYS A 110 3.47 -6.72 0.41
CA CYS A 110 3.62 -5.44 -0.27
C CYS A 110 2.32 -5.10 -1.02
N LEU A 111 2.24 -3.88 -1.54
CA LEU A 111 1.01 -3.42 -2.21
C LEU A 111 0.65 -4.31 -3.41
N GLU A 112 1.63 -4.70 -4.20
CA GLU A 112 1.43 -5.58 -5.37
C GLU A 112 0.80 -6.90 -4.98
N GLU A 113 1.27 -7.51 -3.89
CA GLU A 113 0.71 -8.77 -3.39
C GLU A 113 -0.71 -8.59 -2.86
N PHE A 114 -0.96 -7.50 -2.16
CA PHE A 114 -2.29 -7.18 -1.65
C PHE A 114 -3.30 -7.00 -2.78
N VAL A 115 -2.93 -6.29 -3.84
CA VAL A 115 -3.78 -6.06 -5.02
C VAL A 115 -4.10 -7.40 -5.70
N GLU A 116 -3.13 -8.29 -5.82
CA GLU A 116 -3.36 -9.62 -6.42
C GLU A 116 -4.32 -10.47 -5.57
N LEU A 117 -4.22 -10.42 -4.25
CA LEU A 117 -5.17 -11.10 -3.37
C LEU A 117 -6.58 -10.56 -3.53
N ALA A 118 -6.73 -9.24 -3.61
CA ALA A 118 -8.02 -8.60 -3.81
C ALA A 118 -8.65 -9.03 -5.14
N LYS A 119 -7.85 -9.12 -6.18
CA LYS A 119 -8.27 -9.57 -7.50
C LYS A 119 -8.73 -11.02 -7.47
N ALA A 120 -7.97 -11.90 -6.83
CA ALA A 120 -8.32 -13.31 -6.71
C ALA A 120 -9.63 -13.52 -5.95
N GLN A 121 -9.84 -12.78 -4.87
CA GLN A 121 -11.07 -12.83 -4.10
C GLN A 121 -12.27 -12.38 -4.92
N GLN A 122 -12.10 -11.32 -5.70
CA GLN A 122 -13.14 -10.81 -6.56
C GLN A 122 -13.54 -11.81 -7.65
N GLU A 123 -12.57 -12.50 -8.24
CA GLU A 123 -12.82 -13.55 -9.23
C GLU A 123 -13.61 -14.70 -8.63
N GLN A 124 -13.30 -15.10 -7.39
CA GLN A 124 -14.04 -16.13 -6.67
C GLN A 124 -15.49 -15.71 -6.40
N GLU A 125 -15.71 -14.48 -6.00
CA GLU A 125 -17.06 -13.95 -5.76
C GLU A 125 -17.88 -13.93 -7.05
N ALA A 126 -17.28 -13.53 -8.16
CA ALA A 126 -17.94 -13.54 -9.47
C ALA A 126 -18.32 -14.95 -9.90
N LEU A 127 -17.47 -15.94 -9.64
CA LEU A 127 -17.78 -17.34 -9.94
C LEU A 127 -18.92 -17.87 -9.09
N LYS A 128 -18.96 -17.51 -7.80
CA LYS A 128 -20.07 -17.90 -6.92
C LYS A 128 -21.39 -17.30 -7.36
N GLU A 129 -21.39 -16.03 -7.75
CA GLU A 129 -22.58 -15.37 -8.27
C GLU A 129 -23.09 -16.06 -9.54
N ALA A 130 -22.19 -16.43 -10.44
CA ALA A 130 -22.55 -17.15 -11.67
C ALA A 130 -23.15 -18.53 -11.39
N GLU A 131 -22.65 -19.23 -10.35
CA GLU A 131 -23.20 -20.53 -9.94
C GLU A 131 -24.56 -20.44 -9.30
N MET A 132 -24.91 -19.28 -8.73
CA MET A 132 -26.19 -19.05 -8.09
C MET A 132 -27.32 -18.70 -9.06
N GLU A 133 -26.98 -18.38 -10.29
CA GLU A 133 -27.95 -18.14 -11.37
C GLU A 133 -28.34 -19.46 -12.06
#